data_858a250c213fede2ce2915602ea19c47
#
_entry.id   858a250c213fede2ce2915602ea19c47
#
_cell.length_a   1.000
_cell.length_b   1.000
_cell.length_c   1.000
_cell.angle_alpha   90.00
_cell.angle_beta   90.00
_cell.angle_gamma   90.00
#
_symmetry.space_group_name_H-M   'P 1'
#
loop_
_entity.id
_entity.type
_entity.pdbx_description
1 polymer ?
#
loop_
_entity_poly.entity_id
_entity_poly.type
_entity_poly.pdbx_seq_one_letter_code
_entity_poly.pdbx_strand_id
1 'polypeptide(L)'
;MRHGAWAMLQSAAPSFAHPDMISPDTAAAFFGIAVLLALAPGPDNVFVLLQSAMWGRRAGLTVVIGLCTGLVVHTAAVALGLAAALAAMPAALSALKLAGAAYLLWLAWQALRAPAGSLQGNAPRLGLAALYRRGVIMSTTNPKLLLFFLAFLPQFVQPGRGPAWLQVAQLGVLFMLAALLIFSTIAFFSGQAGALLRRSPRAWRLLNQAAGVVFALLALRLLLD
;
A
#
# COMPACT_ATOMS: atom_id res chain seq x y z
N MET A 1 5.60 -62.57 -1.64
CA MET A 1 5.38 -61.53 -0.62
C MET A 1 6.49 -60.46 -0.66
N ARG A 2 6.60 -59.65 -1.72
CA ARG A 2 7.65 -58.60 -1.86
C ARG A 2 7.18 -57.29 -2.49
N HIS A 3 5.86 -57.03 -2.58
CA HIS A 3 5.33 -55.81 -3.24
C HIS A 3 4.79 -54.73 -2.28
N GLY A 4 4.82 -54.98 -0.92
CA GLY A 4 4.25 -54.01 0.02
C GLY A 4 5.22 -52.93 0.56
N ALA A 5 6.54 -53.16 0.46
CA ALA A 5 7.52 -52.23 1.05
C ALA A 5 7.79 -50.96 0.18
N TRP A 6 7.61 -51.06 -1.12
CA TRP A 6 7.84 -49.93 -2.05
C TRP A 6 6.69 -48.93 -2.04
N ALA A 7 5.45 -49.34 -1.74
CA ALA A 7 4.31 -48.43 -1.64
C ALA A 7 4.36 -47.55 -0.40
N MET A 8 4.96 -48.02 0.70
CA MET A 8 5.11 -47.19 1.91
C MET A 8 6.23 -46.15 1.83
N LEU A 9 7.23 -46.36 0.98
CA LEU A 9 8.32 -45.41 0.77
C LEU A 9 7.93 -44.25 -0.19
N GLN A 10 6.90 -44.41 -1.02
CA GLN A 10 6.38 -43.37 -1.90
C GLN A 10 5.41 -42.43 -1.21
N SER A 11 4.82 -42.84 -0.06
CA SER A 11 3.91 -41.98 0.72
C SER A 11 4.65 -41.00 1.66
N ALA A 12 5.96 -41.13 1.78
CA ALA A 12 6.82 -40.31 2.64
C ALA A 12 7.70 -39.32 1.86
N ALA A 13 7.44 -39.13 0.57
CA ALA A 13 8.05 -38.00 -0.13
C ALA A 13 7.47 -36.70 0.49
N PRO A 14 8.29 -35.89 1.19
CA PRO A 14 7.81 -34.58 1.60
C PRO A 14 7.37 -33.89 0.32
N SER A 15 6.13 -33.51 0.26
CA SER A 15 5.61 -32.59 -0.74
C SER A 15 6.51 -31.36 -0.66
N PHE A 16 7.42 -31.21 -1.62
CA PHE A 16 8.12 -29.95 -1.90
C PHE A 16 7.10 -28.95 -2.48
N ALA A 17 5.99 -28.73 -1.80
CA ALA A 17 5.25 -27.50 -1.92
C ALA A 17 6.25 -26.42 -1.49
N HIS A 18 6.64 -25.54 -2.40
CA HIS A 18 7.59 -24.46 -2.14
C HIS A 18 7.21 -23.75 -0.84
N PRO A 19 7.96 -23.97 0.27
CA PRO A 19 7.48 -23.61 1.61
C PRO A 19 7.51 -22.13 1.91
N ASP A 20 8.04 -21.32 0.98
CA ASP A 20 8.51 -19.97 1.31
C ASP A 20 7.75 -18.86 0.60
N MET A 21 6.59 -19.11 0.03
CA MET A 21 5.88 -18.11 -0.76
C MET A 21 4.43 -17.93 -0.31
N ILE A 22 3.99 -16.67 -0.26
CA ILE A 22 2.56 -16.36 -0.15
C ILE A 22 1.79 -17.03 -1.29
N SER A 23 0.55 -17.48 -1.02
CA SER A 23 -0.25 -18.11 -2.08
C SER A 23 -0.56 -17.10 -3.19
N PRO A 24 -0.71 -17.56 -4.46
CA PRO A 24 -1.10 -16.69 -5.56
C PRO A 24 -2.38 -15.89 -5.29
N ASP A 25 -3.36 -16.51 -4.64
CA ASP A 25 -4.62 -15.84 -4.27
C ASP A 25 -4.40 -14.72 -3.26
N THR A 26 -3.56 -14.96 -2.24
CA THR A 26 -3.17 -13.93 -1.27
C THR A 26 -2.39 -12.81 -1.95
N ALA A 27 -1.45 -13.15 -2.84
CA ALA A 27 -0.68 -12.16 -3.60
C ALA A 27 -1.60 -11.30 -4.48
N ALA A 28 -2.54 -11.91 -5.20
CA ALA A 28 -3.49 -11.20 -6.06
C ALA A 28 -4.44 -10.30 -5.24
N ALA A 29 -5.00 -10.82 -4.14
CA ALA A 29 -5.87 -10.06 -3.25
C ALA A 29 -5.13 -8.87 -2.64
N PHE A 30 -3.91 -9.09 -2.11
CA PHE A 30 -3.09 -8.05 -1.53
C PHE A 30 -2.69 -7.00 -2.56
N PHE A 31 -2.26 -7.41 -3.77
CA PHE A 31 -1.91 -6.49 -4.84
C PHE A 31 -3.10 -5.62 -5.25
N GLY A 32 -4.30 -6.21 -5.38
CA GLY A 32 -5.53 -5.46 -5.65
C GLY A 32 -5.82 -4.39 -4.59
N ILE A 33 -5.67 -4.74 -3.31
CA ILE A 33 -5.82 -3.79 -2.19
C ILE A 33 -4.75 -2.70 -2.24
N ALA A 34 -3.49 -3.05 -2.52
CA ALA A 34 -2.40 -2.10 -2.66
C ALA A 34 -2.64 -1.10 -3.81
N VAL A 35 -3.16 -1.58 -4.96
CA VAL A 35 -3.58 -0.72 -6.09
C VAL A 35 -4.69 0.24 -5.67
N LEU A 36 -5.73 -0.26 -5.01
CA LEU A 36 -6.84 0.58 -4.53
C LEU A 36 -6.37 1.63 -3.53
N LEU A 37 -5.47 1.24 -2.62
CA LEU A 37 -4.88 2.16 -1.64
C LEU A 37 -3.98 3.22 -2.30
N ALA A 38 -3.20 2.83 -3.34
CA ALA A 38 -2.37 3.75 -4.11
C ALA A 38 -3.21 4.72 -4.97
N LEU A 39 -4.34 4.24 -5.53
CA LEU A 39 -5.30 5.08 -6.28
C LEU A 39 -6.06 6.05 -5.37
N ALA A 40 -6.29 5.66 -4.11
CA ALA A 40 -7.04 6.48 -3.16
C ALA A 40 -6.40 7.87 -3.02
N PRO A 41 -7.14 8.95 -3.32
CA PRO A 41 -6.62 10.30 -3.29
C PRO A 41 -5.99 10.62 -1.93
N GLY A 42 -4.80 11.20 -1.98
CA GLY A 42 -4.06 11.55 -0.78
C GLY A 42 -2.95 12.57 -1.12
N PRO A 43 -2.22 13.05 -0.11
CA PRO A 43 -1.16 14.02 -0.33
C PRO A 43 -0.10 13.53 -1.31
N ASP A 44 0.20 12.23 -1.32
CA ASP A 44 1.19 11.60 -2.21
C ASP A 44 0.76 11.74 -3.68
N ASN A 45 -0.51 11.38 -4.00
CA ASN A 45 -1.07 11.47 -5.35
C ASN A 45 -1.07 12.91 -5.86
N VAL A 46 -1.54 13.84 -5.00
CA VAL A 46 -1.60 15.27 -5.34
C VAL A 46 -0.20 15.82 -5.57
N PHE A 47 0.77 15.46 -4.73
CA PHE A 47 2.14 15.96 -4.85
C PHE A 47 2.82 15.43 -6.12
N VAL A 48 2.70 14.13 -6.42
CA VAL A 48 3.22 13.54 -7.67
C VAL A 48 2.58 14.22 -8.87
N LEU A 49 1.24 14.39 -8.87
CA LEU A 49 0.50 15.02 -9.97
C LEU A 49 0.95 16.46 -10.20
N LEU A 50 1.02 17.28 -9.14
CA LEU A 50 1.40 18.69 -9.24
C LEU A 50 2.86 18.86 -9.69
N GLN A 51 3.79 18.12 -9.11
CA GLN A 51 5.21 18.18 -9.49
C GLN A 51 5.40 17.75 -10.94
N SER A 52 4.70 16.70 -11.38
CA SER A 52 4.76 16.23 -12.76
C SER A 52 4.11 17.20 -13.74
N ALA A 53 2.96 17.76 -13.41
CA ALA A 53 2.23 18.67 -14.28
C ALA A 53 2.96 20.01 -14.47
N MET A 54 3.62 20.51 -13.42
CA MET A 54 4.29 21.83 -13.46
C MET A 54 5.76 21.75 -13.89
N TRP A 55 6.49 20.70 -13.48
CA TRP A 55 7.94 20.59 -13.65
C TRP A 55 8.36 19.38 -14.48
N GLY A 56 7.39 18.70 -15.08
CA GLY A 56 7.59 17.58 -15.99
C GLY A 56 7.75 16.22 -15.31
N ARG A 57 7.69 15.19 -16.12
CA ARG A 57 7.67 13.77 -15.68
C ARG A 57 8.84 13.41 -14.77
N ARG A 58 10.05 13.95 -15.04
CA ARG A 58 11.24 13.68 -14.21
C ARG A 58 11.04 14.09 -12.75
N ALA A 59 10.41 15.25 -12.52
CA ALA A 59 10.13 15.73 -11.18
C ALA A 59 9.18 14.77 -10.43
N GLY A 60 8.07 14.39 -11.08
CA GLY A 60 7.13 13.42 -10.49
C GLY A 60 7.74 12.05 -10.24
N LEU A 61 8.48 11.49 -11.21
CA LEU A 61 9.14 10.19 -11.04
C LEU A 61 10.18 10.21 -9.90
N THR A 62 10.88 11.32 -9.70
CA THR A 62 11.80 11.48 -8.56
C THR A 62 11.05 11.41 -7.23
N VAL A 63 9.87 12.02 -7.14
CA VAL A 63 9.00 11.87 -5.97
C VAL A 63 8.57 10.41 -5.79
N VAL A 64 8.17 9.73 -6.87
CA VAL A 64 7.75 8.31 -6.83
C VAL A 64 8.87 7.42 -6.27
N ILE A 65 10.12 7.61 -6.71
CA ILE A 65 11.26 6.87 -6.17
C ILE A 65 11.41 7.14 -4.67
N GLY A 66 11.27 8.38 -4.23
CA GLY A 66 11.28 8.74 -2.81
C GLY A 66 10.16 8.06 -2.03
N LEU A 67 8.94 8.05 -2.54
CA LEU A 67 7.80 7.36 -1.92
C LEU A 67 8.07 5.85 -1.78
N CYS A 68 8.61 5.20 -2.81
CA CYS A 68 8.97 3.79 -2.77
C CYS A 68 10.09 3.50 -1.75
N THR A 69 11.07 4.40 -1.60
CA THR A 69 12.08 4.26 -0.54
C THR A 69 11.43 4.30 0.85
N GLY A 70 10.44 5.15 1.08
CA GLY A 70 9.67 5.14 2.33
C GLY A 70 8.91 3.83 2.55
N LEU A 71 8.38 3.21 1.49
CA LEU A 71 7.75 1.87 1.58
C LEU A 71 8.75 0.78 1.98
N VAL A 72 10.01 0.87 1.51
CA VAL A 72 11.09 -0.04 1.97
C VAL A 72 11.30 0.10 3.47
N VAL A 73 11.28 1.33 4.00
CA VAL A 73 11.41 1.56 5.45
C VAL A 73 10.27 0.91 6.22
N HIS A 74 9.02 1.09 5.78
CA HIS A 74 7.85 0.44 6.40
C HIS A 74 7.94 -1.09 6.34
N THR A 75 8.28 -1.63 5.17
CA THR A 75 8.46 -3.08 4.99
C THR A 75 9.53 -3.64 5.92
N ALA A 76 10.68 -2.98 6.00
CA ALA A 76 11.78 -3.39 6.86
C ALA A 76 11.39 -3.34 8.34
N ALA A 77 10.70 -2.27 8.79
CA ALA A 77 10.24 -2.14 10.16
C ALA A 77 9.31 -3.30 10.57
N VAL A 78 8.37 -3.68 9.70
CA VAL A 78 7.46 -4.81 9.97
C VAL A 78 8.19 -6.14 9.88
N ALA A 79 9.06 -6.34 8.89
CA ALA A 79 9.84 -7.56 8.72
C ALA A 79 10.80 -7.82 9.90
N LEU A 80 11.37 -6.75 10.48
CA LEU A 80 12.23 -6.81 11.66
C LEU A 80 11.45 -7.06 12.98
N GLY A 81 10.15 -7.27 12.90
CA GLY A 81 9.33 -7.72 14.02
C GLY A 81 8.58 -6.63 14.77
N LEU A 82 8.52 -5.39 14.26
CA LEU A 82 7.73 -4.34 14.92
C LEU A 82 6.25 -4.76 15.07
N ALA A 83 5.67 -5.40 14.05
CA ALA A 83 4.31 -5.93 14.14
C ALA A 83 4.20 -7.08 15.15
N ALA A 84 5.21 -7.95 15.24
CA ALA A 84 5.24 -9.04 16.23
C ALA A 84 5.39 -8.50 17.66
N ALA A 85 6.22 -7.47 17.85
CA ALA A 85 6.36 -6.81 19.15
C ALA A 85 5.04 -6.15 19.60
N LEU A 86 4.32 -5.51 18.69
CA LEU A 86 2.99 -4.95 18.96
C LEU A 86 1.96 -6.04 19.24
N ALA A 87 2.00 -7.17 18.51
CA ALA A 87 1.11 -8.30 18.73
C ALA A 87 1.32 -8.98 20.11
N ALA A 88 2.53 -8.92 20.66
CA ALA A 88 2.83 -9.38 22.02
C ALA A 88 2.25 -8.47 23.12
N MET A 89 1.72 -7.31 22.76
CA MET A 89 1.11 -6.34 23.66
C MET A 89 -0.38 -6.13 23.29
N PRO A 90 -1.31 -6.96 23.78
CA PRO A 90 -2.72 -6.94 23.33
C PRO A 90 -3.37 -5.56 23.40
N ALA A 91 -3.10 -4.80 24.46
CA ALA A 91 -3.63 -3.46 24.62
C ALA A 91 -3.08 -2.48 23.55
N ALA A 92 -1.79 -2.57 23.22
CA ALA A 92 -1.17 -1.74 22.18
C ALA A 92 -1.70 -2.11 20.79
N LEU A 93 -1.87 -3.41 20.52
CA LEU A 93 -2.45 -3.88 19.26
C LEU A 93 -3.90 -3.41 19.10
N SER A 94 -4.72 -3.55 20.15
CA SER A 94 -6.11 -3.07 20.13
C SER A 94 -6.19 -1.55 19.94
N ALA A 95 -5.35 -0.80 20.63
CA ALA A 95 -5.26 0.66 20.47
C ALA A 95 -4.85 1.04 19.02
N LEU A 96 -3.87 0.32 18.44
CA LEU A 96 -3.44 0.53 17.06
C LEU A 96 -4.56 0.22 16.06
N LYS A 97 -5.28 -0.90 16.23
CA LYS A 97 -6.42 -1.27 15.39
C LYS A 97 -7.54 -0.21 15.46
N LEU A 98 -7.92 0.22 16.67
CA LEU A 98 -8.93 1.25 16.86
C LEU A 98 -8.51 2.59 16.24
N ALA A 99 -7.28 3.04 16.49
CA ALA A 99 -6.74 4.27 15.91
C ALA A 99 -6.69 4.18 14.37
N GLY A 100 -6.27 3.01 13.84
CA GLY A 100 -6.24 2.72 12.42
C GLY A 100 -7.62 2.75 11.78
N ALA A 101 -8.60 2.10 12.38
CA ALA A 101 -9.98 2.10 11.91
C ALA A 101 -10.60 3.51 11.96
N ALA A 102 -10.42 4.24 13.05
CA ALA A 102 -10.88 5.62 13.18
C ALA A 102 -10.25 6.53 12.10
N TYR A 103 -8.95 6.38 11.86
CA TYR A 103 -8.26 7.14 10.81
C TYR A 103 -8.74 6.77 9.40
N LEU A 104 -8.95 5.48 9.11
CA LEU A 104 -9.50 5.04 7.83
C LEU A 104 -10.93 5.54 7.62
N LEU A 105 -11.77 5.55 8.64
CA LEU A 105 -13.11 6.14 8.59
C LEU A 105 -13.07 7.66 8.35
N TRP A 106 -12.10 8.34 8.97
CA TRP A 106 -11.89 9.77 8.73
C TRP A 106 -11.45 10.04 7.28
N LEU A 107 -10.56 9.22 6.72
CA LEU A 107 -10.18 9.29 5.31
C LEU A 107 -11.36 8.99 4.38
N ALA A 108 -12.18 8.00 4.71
CA ALA A 108 -13.41 7.69 3.98
C ALA A 108 -14.34 8.90 3.95
N TRP A 109 -14.58 9.52 5.10
CA TRP A 109 -15.42 10.72 5.22
C TRP A 109 -14.84 11.91 4.44
N GLN A 110 -13.53 12.16 4.52
CA GLN A 110 -12.87 13.19 3.72
C GLN A 110 -13.01 12.94 2.22
N ALA A 111 -12.77 11.71 1.77
CA ALA A 111 -12.90 11.34 0.37
C ALA A 111 -14.34 11.56 -0.14
N LEU A 112 -15.35 11.17 0.62
CA LEU A 112 -16.75 11.34 0.26
C LEU A 112 -17.19 12.82 0.21
N ARG A 113 -16.53 13.69 1.00
CA ARG A 113 -16.83 15.14 1.06
C ARG A 113 -15.88 16.01 0.24
N ALA A 114 -14.89 15.40 -0.46
CA ALA A 114 -13.92 16.15 -1.23
C ALA A 114 -14.59 16.99 -2.33
N PRO A 115 -14.39 18.33 -2.35
CA PRO A 115 -14.95 19.18 -3.38
C PRO A 115 -14.30 18.85 -4.73
N ALA A 116 -15.10 18.93 -5.80
CA ALA A 116 -14.59 18.78 -7.16
C ALA A 116 -13.64 19.95 -7.49
N GLY A 117 -12.44 19.63 -7.96
CA GLY A 117 -11.52 20.68 -8.48
C GLY A 117 -10.46 21.18 -7.50
N SER A 118 -10.22 20.53 -6.36
CA SER A 118 -9.22 20.96 -5.35
C SER A 118 -7.74 20.79 -5.78
N LEU A 119 -7.45 20.59 -7.06
CA LEU A 119 -6.08 20.54 -7.61
C LEU A 119 -5.46 21.94 -7.80
N GLN A 120 -5.92 22.96 -7.08
CA GLN A 120 -5.32 24.28 -7.09
C GLN A 120 -4.14 24.32 -6.13
N GLY A 121 -2.95 24.36 -6.63
CA GLY A 121 -1.74 24.55 -5.86
C GLY A 121 -0.58 24.96 -6.74
N ASN A 122 0.18 25.96 -6.29
CA ASN A 122 1.47 26.28 -6.88
C ASN A 122 2.52 25.34 -6.30
N ALA A 123 2.91 24.30 -7.07
CA ALA A 123 4.00 23.43 -6.64
C ALA A 123 5.34 24.20 -6.74
N PRO A 124 6.10 24.33 -5.66
CA PRO A 124 7.39 25.00 -5.70
C PRO A 124 8.36 24.24 -6.60
N ARG A 125 9.20 24.96 -7.35
CA ARG A 125 10.28 24.33 -8.13
C ARG A 125 11.38 23.87 -7.18
N LEU A 126 11.48 22.57 -6.99
CA LEU A 126 12.47 21.95 -6.13
C LEU A 126 13.52 21.20 -6.97
N GLY A 127 14.75 21.16 -6.50
CA GLY A 127 15.78 20.29 -7.09
C GLY A 127 15.44 18.80 -6.88
N LEU A 128 15.95 17.92 -7.74
CA LEU A 128 15.62 16.48 -7.71
C LEU A 128 15.92 15.83 -6.35
N ALA A 129 17.05 16.16 -5.72
CA ALA A 129 17.38 15.64 -4.38
C ALA A 129 16.35 16.06 -3.31
N ALA A 130 15.85 17.31 -3.38
CA ALA A 130 14.82 17.79 -2.48
C ALA A 130 13.47 17.10 -2.72
N LEU A 131 13.12 16.83 -3.99
CA LEU A 131 11.92 16.09 -4.39
C LEU A 131 11.97 14.64 -3.87
N TYR A 132 13.10 13.95 -4.07
CA TYR A 132 13.33 12.61 -3.55
C TYR A 132 13.16 12.57 -2.03
N ARG A 133 13.90 13.42 -1.31
CA ARG A 133 13.83 13.49 0.16
C ARG A 133 12.42 13.80 0.65
N ARG A 134 11.70 14.68 -0.03
CA ARG A 134 10.31 15.00 0.30
C ARG A 134 9.39 13.79 0.08
N GLY A 135 9.59 13.02 -0.99
CA GLY A 135 8.89 11.75 -1.22
C GLY A 135 9.14 10.74 -0.09
N VAL A 136 10.40 10.56 0.33
CA VAL A 136 10.75 9.69 1.46
C VAL A 136 10.02 10.13 2.74
N ILE A 137 10.13 11.41 3.09
CA ILE A 137 9.49 11.95 4.30
C ILE A 137 7.98 11.77 4.23
N MET A 138 7.35 12.14 3.11
CA MET A 138 5.90 12.01 2.94
C MET A 138 5.44 10.57 3.12
N SER A 139 6.15 9.60 2.53
CA SER A 139 5.81 8.18 2.68
C SER A 139 5.99 7.70 4.12
N THR A 140 7.15 7.95 4.73
CA THR A 140 7.47 7.47 6.09
C THR A 140 6.60 8.10 7.18
N THR A 141 6.14 9.33 6.98
CA THR A 141 5.25 10.02 7.92
C THR A 141 3.77 9.91 7.56
N ASN A 142 3.43 9.21 6.46
CA ASN A 142 2.05 9.04 6.04
C ASN A 142 1.31 8.07 6.98
N PRO A 143 0.36 8.55 7.80
CA PRO A 143 -0.33 7.67 8.74
C PRO A 143 -1.16 6.59 8.05
N LYS A 144 -1.64 6.84 6.82
CA LYS A 144 -2.33 5.83 6.01
C LYS A 144 -1.44 4.61 5.76
N LEU A 145 -0.18 4.84 5.36
CA LEU A 145 0.79 3.78 5.10
C LEU A 145 1.26 3.12 6.39
N LEU A 146 1.56 3.93 7.41
CA LEU A 146 1.99 3.41 8.71
C LEU A 146 0.97 2.43 9.29
N LEU A 147 -0.30 2.81 9.33
CA LEU A 147 -1.38 1.97 9.85
C LEU A 147 -1.61 0.74 8.97
N PHE A 148 -1.55 0.90 7.65
CA PHE A 148 -1.68 -0.23 6.74
C PHE A 148 -0.56 -1.26 6.95
N PHE A 149 0.69 -0.82 7.05
CA PHE A 149 1.82 -1.72 7.24
C PHE A 149 1.85 -2.38 8.61
N LEU A 150 1.48 -1.67 9.67
CA LEU A 150 1.53 -2.22 11.03
C LEU A 150 0.32 -3.08 11.39
N ALA A 151 -0.89 -2.67 11.00
CA ALA A 151 -2.12 -3.31 11.43
C ALA A 151 -2.73 -4.24 10.37
N PHE A 152 -2.56 -3.91 9.08
CA PHE A 152 -3.25 -4.63 8.00
C PHE A 152 -2.36 -5.63 7.26
N LEU A 153 -1.13 -5.25 6.90
CA LEU A 153 -0.23 -6.13 6.15
C LEU A 153 0.04 -7.48 6.88
N PRO A 154 0.24 -7.54 8.21
CA PRO A 154 0.49 -8.81 8.90
C PRO A 154 -0.65 -9.83 8.78
N GLN A 155 -1.89 -9.39 8.51
CA GLN A 155 -3.06 -10.28 8.33
C GLN A 155 -2.96 -11.14 7.06
N PHE A 156 -2.06 -10.80 6.13
CA PHE A 156 -1.78 -11.58 4.93
C PHE A 156 -0.65 -12.58 5.10
N VAL A 157 0.03 -12.58 6.25
CA VAL A 157 1.06 -13.56 6.58
C VAL A 157 0.40 -14.87 6.93
N GLN A 158 0.77 -15.94 6.22
CA GLN A 158 0.18 -17.27 6.38
C GLN A 158 1.08 -18.14 7.27
N PRO A 159 0.62 -18.56 8.47
CA PRO A 159 1.36 -19.50 9.31
C PRO A 159 1.64 -20.82 8.56
N GLY A 160 2.84 -21.36 8.75
CA GLY A 160 3.23 -22.63 8.10
C GLY A 160 3.73 -22.53 6.66
N ARG A 161 3.72 -21.32 6.05
CA ARG A 161 4.24 -21.10 4.70
C ARG A 161 5.60 -20.39 4.70
N GLY A 162 6.47 -20.75 5.66
CA GLY A 162 7.81 -20.21 5.78
C GLY A 162 7.92 -18.99 6.72
N PRO A 163 9.09 -18.35 6.76
CA PRO A 163 9.39 -17.28 7.69
C PRO A 163 8.51 -16.04 7.46
N ALA A 164 7.92 -15.50 8.53
CA ALA A 164 7.04 -14.33 8.44
C ALA A 164 7.72 -13.10 7.81
N TRP A 165 9.00 -12.86 8.14
CA TRP A 165 9.76 -11.74 7.58
C TRP A 165 9.88 -11.80 6.05
N LEU A 166 10.02 -13.01 5.48
CA LEU A 166 10.11 -13.20 4.04
C LEU A 166 8.77 -12.92 3.36
N GLN A 167 7.66 -13.39 3.94
CA GLN A 167 6.32 -13.08 3.45
C GLN A 167 6.03 -11.59 3.51
N VAL A 168 6.42 -10.91 4.59
CA VAL A 168 6.32 -9.46 4.74
C VAL A 168 7.13 -8.75 3.64
N ALA A 169 8.35 -9.22 3.35
CA ALA A 169 9.18 -8.66 2.29
C ALA A 169 8.50 -8.83 0.91
N GLN A 170 7.93 -10.01 0.63
CA GLN A 170 7.19 -10.27 -0.62
C GLN A 170 5.96 -9.35 -0.76
N LEU A 171 5.17 -9.21 0.31
CA LEU A 171 4.03 -8.29 0.34
C LEU A 171 4.47 -6.84 0.16
N GLY A 172 5.57 -6.43 0.80
CA GLY A 172 6.17 -5.11 0.61
C GLY A 172 6.59 -4.84 -0.83
N VAL A 173 7.19 -5.82 -1.50
CA VAL A 173 7.54 -5.74 -2.94
C VAL A 173 6.27 -5.59 -3.78
N LEU A 174 5.23 -6.38 -3.53
CA LEU A 174 3.95 -6.24 -4.25
C LEU A 174 3.34 -4.86 -4.05
N PHE A 175 3.40 -4.31 -2.84
CA PHE A 175 2.92 -2.95 -2.57
C PHE A 175 3.75 -1.91 -3.34
N MET A 176 5.08 -2.04 -3.35
CA MET A 176 5.96 -1.15 -4.12
C MET A 176 5.66 -1.21 -5.62
N LEU A 177 5.42 -2.41 -6.18
CA LEU A 177 5.04 -2.56 -7.59
C LEU A 177 3.71 -1.87 -7.90
N ALA A 178 2.70 -2.02 -7.04
CA ALA A 178 1.42 -1.31 -7.16
C ALA A 178 1.61 0.22 -7.09
N ALA A 179 2.39 0.70 -6.13
CA ALA A 179 2.69 2.12 -5.96
C ALA A 179 3.46 2.67 -7.17
N LEU A 180 4.50 1.97 -7.64
CA LEU A 180 5.25 2.32 -8.85
C LEU A 180 4.33 2.41 -10.06
N LEU A 181 3.48 1.42 -10.27
CA LEU A 181 2.53 1.40 -11.39
C LEU A 181 1.62 2.62 -11.36
N ILE A 182 0.94 2.85 -10.24
CA ILE A 182 -0.06 3.92 -10.12
C ILE A 182 0.59 5.30 -10.15
N PHE A 183 1.61 5.54 -9.32
CA PHE A 183 2.23 6.86 -9.24
C PHE A 183 3.03 7.21 -10.50
N SER A 184 3.68 6.22 -11.16
CA SER A 184 4.32 6.48 -12.45
C SER A 184 3.29 6.79 -13.52
N THR A 185 2.16 6.11 -13.54
CA THR A 185 1.04 6.41 -14.45
C THR A 185 0.55 7.85 -14.23
N ILE A 186 0.37 8.27 -12.96
CA ILE A 186 0.04 9.66 -12.64
C ILE A 186 1.12 10.62 -13.17
N ALA A 187 2.41 10.31 -12.94
CA ALA A 187 3.51 11.14 -13.38
C ALA A 187 3.60 11.28 -14.91
N PHE A 188 3.40 10.18 -15.64
CA PHE A 188 3.44 10.17 -17.11
C PHE A 188 2.25 10.91 -17.74
N PHE A 189 1.07 10.73 -17.20
CA PHE A 189 -0.16 11.30 -17.73
C PHE A 189 -0.63 12.55 -16.99
N SER A 190 0.24 13.15 -16.18
CA SER A 190 -0.09 14.29 -15.31
C SER A 190 -0.74 15.46 -16.04
N GLY A 191 -0.28 15.78 -17.26
CA GLY A 191 -0.87 16.85 -18.08
C GLY A 191 -2.31 16.50 -18.50
N GLN A 192 -2.56 15.28 -18.95
CA GLN A 192 -3.87 14.80 -19.42
C GLN A 192 -4.79 14.46 -18.24
N ALA A 193 -4.28 13.72 -17.25
CA ALA A 193 -5.03 13.35 -16.05
C ALA A 193 -5.45 14.58 -15.24
N GLY A 194 -4.54 15.54 -15.05
CA GLY A 194 -4.86 16.80 -14.40
C GLY A 194 -5.90 17.61 -15.17
N ALA A 195 -5.81 17.65 -16.52
CA ALA A 195 -6.81 18.30 -17.35
C ALA A 195 -8.17 17.60 -17.29
N LEU A 196 -8.19 16.26 -17.32
CA LEU A 196 -9.42 15.45 -17.18
C LEU A 196 -10.09 15.69 -15.84
N LEU A 197 -9.33 15.60 -14.75
CA LEU A 197 -9.85 15.79 -13.39
C LEU A 197 -10.36 17.22 -13.17
N ARG A 198 -9.69 18.23 -13.74
CA ARG A 198 -10.17 19.63 -13.71
C ARG A 198 -11.42 19.84 -14.55
N ARG A 199 -11.54 19.12 -15.67
CA ARG A 199 -12.67 19.26 -16.63
C ARG A 199 -13.87 18.37 -16.29
N SER A 200 -13.68 17.32 -15.50
CA SER A 200 -14.74 16.35 -15.16
C SER A 200 -14.97 16.25 -13.66
N PRO A 201 -15.84 17.09 -13.09
CA PRO A 201 -16.26 16.96 -11.70
C PRO A 201 -16.84 15.57 -11.36
N ARG A 202 -17.39 14.88 -12.36
CA ARG A 202 -17.91 13.51 -12.19
C ARG A 202 -16.80 12.51 -11.99
N ALA A 203 -15.71 12.55 -12.79
CA ALA A 203 -14.56 11.66 -12.64
C ALA A 203 -13.89 11.85 -11.28
N TRP A 204 -13.73 13.10 -10.84
CA TRP A 204 -13.21 13.43 -9.51
C TRP A 204 -14.09 12.85 -8.41
N ARG A 205 -15.40 13.05 -8.49
CA ARG A 205 -16.35 12.54 -7.51
C ARG A 205 -16.33 11.01 -7.43
N LEU A 206 -16.36 10.32 -8.58
CA LEU A 206 -16.33 8.87 -8.65
C LEU A 206 -15.05 8.30 -8.03
N LEU A 207 -13.88 8.89 -8.32
CA LEU A 207 -12.61 8.50 -7.73
C LEU A 207 -12.61 8.64 -6.21
N ASN A 208 -13.12 9.77 -5.70
CA ASN A 208 -13.21 10.00 -4.26
C ASN A 208 -14.22 9.08 -3.58
N GLN A 209 -15.36 8.80 -4.22
CA GLN A 209 -16.35 7.86 -3.71
C GLN A 209 -15.79 6.44 -3.63
N ALA A 210 -15.11 5.98 -4.69
CA ALA A 210 -14.44 4.69 -4.69
C ALA A 210 -13.40 4.58 -3.56
N ALA A 211 -12.57 5.62 -3.39
CA ALA A 211 -11.60 5.69 -2.30
C ALA A 211 -12.28 5.65 -0.92
N GLY A 212 -13.37 6.41 -0.75
CA GLY A 212 -14.15 6.43 0.49
C GLY A 212 -14.71 5.05 0.84
N VAL A 213 -15.27 4.34 -0.14
CA VAL A 213 -15.78 2.97 0.05
C VAL A 213 -14.65 2.02 0.44
N VAL A 214 -13.49 2.08 -0.26
CA VAL A 214 -12.32 1.24 0.07
C VAL A 214 -11.86 1.48 1.50
N PHE A 215 -11.70 2.74 1.91
CA PHE A 215 -11.29 3.07 3.27
C PHE A 215 -12.29 2.57 4.32
N ALA A 216 -13.60 2.72 4.06
CA ALA A 216 -14.64 2.23 4.96
C ALA A 216 -14.59 0.69 5.10
N LEU A 217 -14.43 -0.04 4.00
CA LEU A 217 -14.30 -1.50 4.01
C LEU A 217 -13.03 -1.96 4.75
N LEU A 218 -11.89 -1.29 4.54
CA LEU A 218 -10.65 -1.57 5.26
C LEU A 218 -10.80 -1.31 6.77
N ALA A 219 -11.47 -0.22 7.15
CA ALA A 219 -11.75 0.08 8.55
C ALA A 219 -12.64 -1.00 9.20
N LEU A 220 -13.70 -1.41 8.50
CA LEU A 220 -14.60 -2.46 8.97
C LEU A 220 -13.86 -3.78 9.15
N ARG A 221 -13.06 -4.18 8.18
CA ARG A 221 -12.24 -5.39 8.28
C ARG A 221 -11.30 -5.34 9.48
N LEU A 222 -10.62 -4.20 9.69
CA LEU A 222 -9.69 -4.04 10.81
C LEU A 222 -10.37 -4.12 12.19
N LEU A 223 -11.65 -3.80 12.28
CA LEU A 223 -12.44 -3.91 13.51
C LEU A 223 -13.03 -5.30 13.75
N LEU A 224 -13.19 -6.12 12.69
CA LEU A 224 -13.76 -7.46 12.80
C LEU A 224 -12.71 -8.55 13.07
N ASP A 225 -11.43 -8.28 12.73
CA ASP A 225 -10.27 -9.15 12.98
C ASP A 225 -9.62 -8.85 14.35
#